data_fc96990a1eb764b7715c5af150806f65
#
_entry.id   fc96990a1eb764b7715c5af150806f65
#
_cell.length_a   1.000
_cell.length_b   1.000
_cell.length_c   1.000
_cell.angle_alpha   90.00
_cell.angle_beta   90.00
_cell.angle_gamma   90.00
#
_symmetry.space_group_name_H-M   'P 1'
#
loop_
_entity.id
_entity.type
_entity.pdbx_description
1 polymer ?
#
loop_
_entity_poly.entity_id
_entity_poly.type
_entity_poly.pdbx_seq_one_letter_code
_entity_poly.pdbx_strand_id
1 'polypeptide(L)'
;MRRLVIKVMAAQAMGLVENPWSDEFTVVTYDRRGNSRSPRPSGWETTSVVEQADDAAALLTALALAPAAVFGNSYGGITALDLLIRHPGVVSRAVLHEPILVSVLENPGEVQAVVGSVVEAGMAAGGPQEAVEHFIRFAAGDDNWDRLDPDLRHRMASNGETLFNVEMGTFESYRPDDATLAGITTPTQVLVSQESADFFDEAAAWLAARLAVEVVQTPGTHTPQWDQPEELVRTIRPFLRGPS
;
A
#
# COMPACT_ATOMS: atom_id res chain seq x y z
N MET A 1 13.91 18.64 -14.88
CA MET A 1 13.99 17.97 -13.56
C MET A 1 12.89 16.91 -13.53
N ARG A 2 13.21 15.61 -13.37
CA ARG A 2 12.20 14.56 -13.33
C ARG A 2 11.38 14.72 -12.06
N ARG A 3 10.06 14.54 -12.15
CA ARG A 3 9.18 14.58 -10.98
C ARG A 3 9.40 13.33 -10.14
N LEU A 4 9.43 13.50 -8.83
CA LEU A 4 9.67 12.41 -7.89
C LEU A 4 8.34 11.76 -7.50
N VAL A 5 8.28 10.44 -7.57
CA VAL A 5 7.20 9.62 -7.02
C VAL A 5 7.81 8.63 -6.04
N ILE A 6 7.30 8.64 -4.80
CA ILE A 6 7.62 7.61 -3.82
C ILE A 6 6.48 6.61 -3.76
N LYS A 7 6.85 5.34 -3.88
CA LYS A 7 5.92 4.25 -3.67
C LYS A 7 6.07 3.72 -2.25
N VAL A 8 5.05 3.98 -1.43
CA VAL A 8 4.95 3.43 -0.08
C VAL A 8 4.36 2.04 -0.17
N MET A 9 5.20 1.07 -0.41
CA MET A 9 4.88 -0.36 -0.49
C MET A 9 6.06 -1.13 0.08
N ALA A 10 5.89 -2.45 0.34
CA ALA A 10 7.08 -3.27 0.42
C ALA A 10 7.82 -3.16 -0.93
N ALA A 11 9.09 -2.74 -0.94
CA ALA A 11 9.85 -2.52 -2.17
C ALA A 11 9.89 -3.77 -3.05
N GLN A 12 9.75 -4.93 -2.41
CA GLN A 12 9.62 -6.24 -3.03
C GLN A 12 8.40 -6.37 -3.94
N ALA A 13 7.27 -5.77 -3.53
CA ALA A 13 6.03 -5.80 -4.31
C ALA A 13 6.16 -5.05 -5.66
N MET A 14 7.31 -4.43 -5.93
CA MET A 14 7.51 -3.65 -7.14
C MET A 14 8.11 -4.45 -8.30
N GLY A 15 8.67 -5.64 -8.05
CA GLY A 15 9.38 -6.39 -9.07
C GLY A 15 10.47 -5.56 -9.76
N LEU A 16 11.47 -6.20 -10.33
CA LEU A 16 12.45 -5.57 -11.24
C LEU A 16 11.92 -5.51 -12.68
N VAL A 17 10.60 -5.56 -12.87
CA VAL A 17 9.98 -5.41 -14.19
C VAL A 17 10.26 -4.00 -14.68
N GLU A 18 10.49 -3.84 -15.98
CA GLU A 18 10.61 -2.54 -16.63
C GLU A 18 9.54 -1.60 -16.05
N ASN A 19 10.00 -0.60 -15.33
CA ASN A 19 9.11 0.24 -14.55
C ASN A 19 8.60 1.37 -15.46
N PRO A 20 7.36 1.29 -15.98
CA PRO A 20 6.82 2.29 -16.91
C PRO A 20 6.75 3.70 -16.31
N TRP A 21 6.99 3.82 -15.01
CA TRP A 21 7.07 5.09 -14.31
C TRP A 21 8.42 5.78 -14.51
N SER A 22 9.50 5.00 -14.76
CA SER A 22 10.87 5.52 -14.78
C SER A 22 11.19 6.40 -15.99
N ASP A 23 10.40 6.33 -17.05
CA ASP A 23 10.58 7.15 -18.24
C ASP A 23 10.41 8.64 -17.93
N GLU A 24 9.54 8.96 -16.98
CA GLU A 24 9.15 10.32 -16.67
C GLU A 24 9.43 10.73 -15.24
N PHE A 25 9.33 9.78 -14.29
CA PHE A 25 9.48 10.02 -12.87
C PHE A 25 10.79 9.43 -12.35
N THR A 26 11.37 10.07 -11.34
CA THR A 26 12.32 9.39 -10.46
C THR A 26 11.49 8.62 -9.43
N VAL A 27 11.58 7.30 -9.45
CA VAL A 27 10.81 6.44 -8.55
C VAL A 27 11.69 5.94 -7.42
N VAL A 28 11.24 6.13 -6.20
CA VAL A 28 11.90 5.60 -5.00
C VAL A 28 10.97 4.59 -4.34
N THR A 29 11.51 3.42 -4.03
CA THR A 29 10.86 2.37 -3.25
C THR A 29 11.75 2.01 -2.08
N TYR A 30 11.17 1.61 -0.96
CA TYR A 30 11.93 1.19 0.21
C TYR A 30 11.25 -0.02 0.87
N ASP A 31 12.05 -0.81 1.57
CA ASP A 31 11.52 -1.86 2.44
C ASP A 31 11.17 -1.22 3.79
N ARG A 32 9.93 -1.41 4.24
CA ARG A 32 9.50 -0.90 5.54
C ARG A 32 10.31 -1.55 6.66
N ARG A 33 10.33 -0.89 7.82
CA ARG A 33 10.99 -1.39 9.03
C ARG A 33 10.67 -2.86 9.28
N GLY A 34 11.70 -3.67 9.55
CA GLY A 34 11.57 -5.11 9.82
C GLY A 34 11.28 -5.99 8.61
N ASN A 35 11.16 -5.42 7.41
CA ASN A 35 10.92 -6.16 6.17
C ASN A 35 12.20 -6.22 5.33
N SER A 36 12.50 -7.41 4.80
CA SER A 36 13.56 -7.69 3.82
C SER A 36 14.93 -7.11 4.18
N ARG A 37 15.36 -6.04 3.47
CA ARG A 37 16.68 -5.41 3.66
C ARG A 37 16.70 -4.41 4.81
N SER A 38 15.51 -3.97 5.28
CA SER A 38 15.42 -3.08 6.43
C SER A 38 15.51 -3.88 7.73
N PRO A 39 16.45 -3.55 8.61
CA PRO A 39 16.67 -4.34 9.81
C PRO A 39 15.46 -4.31 10.75
N ARG A 40 15.23 -5.43 11.43
CA ARG A 40 14.32 -5.49 12.57
C ARG A 40 15.07 -5.04 13.82
N PRO A 41 14.73 -3.90 14.42
CA PRO A 41 15.41 -3.43 15.62
C PRO A 41 15.24 -4.43 16.77
N SER A 42 16.24 -4.54 17.64
CA SER A 42 16.15 -5.42 18.81
C SER A 42 15.01 -4.97 19.73
N GLY A 43 14.13 -5.91 20.11
CA GLY A 43 12.95 -5.63 20.94
C GLY A 43 11.81 -4.93 20.21
N TRP A 44 11.87 -4.79 18.88
CA TRP A 44 10.76 -4.28 18.09
C TRP A 44 9.76 -5.42 17.81
N GLU A 45 8.71 -5.50 18.60
CA GLU A 45 7.69 -6.55 18.56
C GLU A 45 6.33 -6.04 18.10
N THR A 46 6.18 -4.72 18.03
CA THR A 46 4.94 -4.04 17.60
C THR A 46 5.27 -2.91 16.67
N THR A 47 4.32 -2.52 15.83
CA THR A 47 4.38 -1.32 14.99
C THR A 47 3.04 -0.61 15.02
N SER A 48 2.96 0.51 14.32
CA SER A 48 1.71 1.22 14.06
C SER A 48 1.77 1.88 12.68
N VAL A 49 0.61 2.20 12.11
CA VAL A 49 0.55 3.00 10.87
C VAL A 49 1.25 4.34 11.05
N VAL A 50 1.16 4.92 12.26
CA VAL A 50 1.86 6.16 12.65
C VAL A 50 3.37 6.01 12.54
N GLU A 51 3.96 4.95 13.13
CA GLU A 51 5.41 4.69 13.04
C GLU A 51 5.86 4.52 11.57
N GLN A 52 5.08 3.82 10.76
CA GLN A 52 5.39 3.61 9.35
C GLN A 52 5.31 4.92 8.54
N ALA A 53 4.38 5.80 8.87
CA ALA A 53 4.27 7.13 8.26
C ALA A 53 5.42 8.05 8.68
N ASP A 54 5.82 8.02 9.97
CA ASP A 54 6.95 8.77 10.49
C ASP A 54 8.28 8.31 9.82
N ASP A 55 8.46 7.00 9.61
CA ASP A 55 9.60 6.45 8.87
C ASP A 55 9.63 6.93 7.41
N ALA A 56 8.49 6.95 6.74
CA ALA A 56 8.38 7.46 5.37
C ALA A 56 8.74 8.96 5.28
N ALA A 57 8.27 9.77 6.23
CA ALA A 57 8.60 11.19 6.32
C ALA A 57 10.09 11.43 6.58
N ALA A 58 10.67 10.64 7.51
CA ALA A 58 12.09 10.70 7.82
C ALA A 58 12.96 10.34 6.61
N LEU A 59 12.58 9.28 5.88
CA LEU A 59 13.26 8.86 4.66
C LEU A 59 13.23 9.97 3.58
N LEU A 60 12.06 10.56 3.32
CA LEU A 60 11.90 11.66 2.38
C LEU A 60 12.80 12.84 2.72
N THR A 61 12.85 13.19 3.99
CA THR A 61 13.67 14.29 4.50
C THR A 61 15.16 13.98 4.40
N ALA A 62 15.58 12.78 4.82
CA ALA A 62 16.98 12.37 4.80
C ALA A 62 17.56 12.30 3.38
N LEU A 63 16.74 11.93 2.41
CA LEU A 63 17.13 11.88 0.99
C LEU A 63 17.00 13.25 0.29
N ALA A 64 16.58 14.30 0.98
CA ALA A 64 16.27 15.62 0.41
C ALA A 64 15.28 15.57 -0.78
N LEU A 65 14.26 14.70 -0.67
CA LEU A 65 13.27 14.43 -1.70
C LEU A 65 11.89 15.06 -1.42
N ALA A 66 11.71 15.64 -0.23
CA ALA A 66 10.47 16.33 0.12
C ALA A 66 10.36 17.72 -0.57
N PRO A 67 9.15 18.15 -0.99
CA PRO A 67 7.92 17.36 -1.05
C PRO A 67 7.87 16.44 -2.28
N ALA A 68 7.38 15.21 -2.11
CA ALA A 68 7.28 14.21 -3.16
C ALA A 68 5.81 13.85 -3.48
N ALA A 69 5.57 13.34 -4.70
CA ALA A 69 4.34 12.62 -4.94
C ALA A 69 4.44 11.21 -4.34
N VAL A 70 3.36 10.74 -3.74
CA VAL A 70 3.31 9.45 -3.05
C VAL A 70 2.26 8.56 -3.71
N PHE A 71 2.61 7.29 -3.95
CA PHE A 71 1.68 6.24 -4.32
C PHE A 71 1.70 5.17 -3.22
N GLY A 72 0.55 4.89 -2.63
CA GLY A 72 0.37 3.83 -1.64
C GLY A 72 -0.68 2.83 -2.09
N ASN A 73 -0.36 1.53 -2.03
CA ASN A 73 -1.30 0.44 -2.28
C ASN A 73 -1.51 -0.36 -0.99
N SER A 74 -2.74 -0.75 -0.70
CA SER A 74 -3.08 -1.61 0.42
C SER A 74 -2.57 -1.05 1.77
N TYR A 75 -1.70 -1.76 2.50
CA TYR A 75 -1.04 -1.26 3.69
C TYR A 75 -0.22 0.03 3.43
N GLY A 76 0.44 0.10 2.28
CA GLY A 76 1.08 1.34 1.84
C GLY A 76 0.08 2.48 1.61
N GLY A 77 -1.16 2.16 1.28
CA GLY A 77 -2.25 3.14 1.13
C GLY A 77 -2.62 3.79 2.46
N ILE A 78 -2.78 3.01 3.54
CA ILE A 78 -3.03 3.58 4.88
C ILE A 78 -1.80 4.28 5.45
N THR A 79 -0.59 3.80 5.16
CA THR A 79 0.65 4.49 5.53
C THR A 79 0.76 5.85 4.83
N ALA A 80 0.42 5.92 3.53
CA ALA A 80 0.41 7.18 2.78
C ALA A 80 -0.69 8.13 3.27
N LEU A 81 -1.84 7.61 3.68
CA LEU A 81 -2.91 8.41 4.28
C LEU A 81 -2.47 9.03 5.62
N ASP A 82 -1.83 8.24 6.49
CA ASP A 82 -1.32 8.75 7.76
C ASP A 82 -0.16 9.75 7.55
N LEU A 83 0.66 9.53 6.53
CA LEU A 83 1.69 10.48 6.11
C LEU A 83 1.09 11.83 5.69
N LEU A 84 -0.04 11.84 4.96
CA LEU A 84 -0.78 13.06 4.62
C LEU A 84 -1.30 13.80 5.86
N ILE A 85 -1.79 13.04 6.84
CA ILE A 85 -2.34 13.59 8.08
C ILE A 85 -1.25 14.25 8.92
N ARG A 86 -0.15 13.55 9.13
CA ARG A 86 0.88 13.92 10.11
C ARG A 86 1.99 14.80 9.53
N HIS A 87 2.31 14.59 8.25
CA HIS A 87 3.44 15.21 7.59
C HIS A 87 3.05 15.84 6.23
N PRO A 88 2.00 16.68 6.16
CA PRO A 88 1.52 17.21 4.88
C PRO A 88 2.60 17.97 4.10
N GLY A 89 3.57 18.57 4.80
CA GLY A 89 4.66 19.33 4.17
C GLY A 89 5.66 18.49 3.36
N VAL A 90 5.68 17.17 3.54
CA VAL A 90 6.59 16.29 2.77
C VAL A 90 5.90 15.64 1.56
N VAL A 91 4.59 15.84 1.38
CA VAL A 91 3.80 15.26 0.30
C VAL A 91 3.26 16.36 -0.61
N SER A 92 3.57 16.27 -1.89
CA SER A 92 3.04 17.21 -2.90
C SER A 92 1.70 16.75 -3.50
N ARG A 93 1.50 15.44 -3.62
CA ARG A 93 0.29 14.74 -4.10
C ARG A 93 0.29 13.32 -3.59
N ALA A 94 -0.90 12.73 -3.41
CA ALA A 94 -1.01 11.32 -3.05
C ALA A 94 -2.00 10.57 -3.95
N VAL A 95 -1.63 9.36 -4.32
CA VAL A 95 -2.51 8.35 -4.90
C VAL A 95 -2.66 7.23 -3.89
N LEU A 96 -3.86 7.01 -3.40
CA LEU A 96 -4.22 6.00 -2.42
C LEU A 96 -4.99 4.90 -3.16
N HIS A 97 -4.29 3.82 -3.50
CA HIS A 97 -4.89 2.68 -4.18
C HIS A 97 -5.30 1.63 -3.15
N GLU A 98 -6.61 1.38 -3.09
CA GLU A 98 -7.18 0.36 -2.20
C GLU A 98 -6.55 0.33 -0.81
N PRO A 99 -6.53 1.48 -0.09
CA PRO A 99 -6.00 1.50 1.26
C PRO A 99 -6.79 0.51 2.13
N ILE A 100 -6.07 -0.35 2.87
CA ILE A 100 -6.69 -1.42 3.66
C ILE A 100 -7.33 -0.85 4.92
N LEU A 101 -8.54 -0.31 4.78
CA LEU A 101 -9.33 0.33 5.84
C LEU A 101 -10.43 -0.63 6.33
N VAL A 102 -10.07 -1.80 6.84
CA VAL A 102 -11.04 -2.81 7.29
C VAL A 102 -11.96 -2.28 8.37
N SER A 103 -11.45 -1.45 9.28
CA SER A 103 -12.23 -0.91 10.41
C SER A 103 -13.38 0.03 10.03
N VAL A 104 -13.43 0.50 8.78
CA VAL A 104 -14.48 1.44 8.31
C VAL A 104 -15.65 0.74 7.61
N LEU A 105 -15.50 -0.54 7.29
CA LEU A 105 -16.50 -1.35 6.61
C LEU A 105 -17.75 -1.54 7.47
N GLU A 106 -18.89 -1.79 6.84
CA GLU A 106 -20.14 -2.12 7.52
C GLU A 106 -20.02 -3.44 8.31
N ASN A 107 -19.35 -4.42 7.69
CA ASN A 107 -19.15 -5.76 8.26
C ASN A 107 -17.66 -6.14 8.34
N PRO A 108 -16.82 -5.46 9.13
CA PRO A 108 -15.39 -5.71 9.15
C PRO A 108 -15.02 -7.14 9.56
N GLY A 109 -15.84 -7.76 10.43
CA GLY A 109 -15.64 -9.13 10.89
C GLY A 109 -15.72 -10.20 9.80
N GLU A 110 -16.47 -9.97 8.73
CA GLU A 110 -16.53 -10.89 7.59
C GLU A 110 -15.19 -10.93 6.84
N VAL A 111 -14.62 -9.76 6.55
CA VAL A 111 -13.31 -9.66 5.90
C VAL A 111 -12.22 -10.24 6.80
N GLN A 112 -12.23 -9.92 8.09
CA GLN A 112 -11.28 -10.47 9.07
C GLN A 112 -11.36 -11.99 9.15
N ALA A 113 -12.57 -12.57 9.15
CA ALA A 113 -12.76 -14.01 9.20
C ALA A 113 -12.22 -14.71 7.91
N VAL A 114 -12.48 -14.12 6.74
CA VAL A 114 -11.97 -14.68 5.47
C VAL A 114 -10.45 -14.59 5.43
N VAL A 115 -9.86 -13.43 5.70
CA VAL A 115 -8.41 -13.26 5.73
C VAL A 115 -7.77 -14.17 6.78
N GLY A 116 -8.37 -14.25 7.98
CA GLY A 116 -7.91 -15.15 9.06
C GLY A 116 -7.86 -16.60 8.60
N SER A 117 -8.91 -17.09 7.94
CA SER A 117 -8.95 -18.49 7.45
C SER A 117 -7.88 -18.77 6.38
N VAL A 118 -7.59 -17.79 5.51
CA VAL A 118 -6.52 -17.92 4.50
C VAL A 118 -5.14 -17.99 5.17
N VAL A 119 -4.89 -17.13 6.14
CA VAL A 119 -3.64 -17.12 6.91
C VAL A 119 -3.47 -18.39 7.71
N GLU A 120 -4.51 -18.87 8.40
CA GLU A 120 -4.50 -20.13 9.17
C GLU A 120 -4.19 -21.34 8.26
N ALA A 121 -4.79 -21.39 7.08
CA ALA A 121 -4.50 -22.44 6.11
C ALA A 121 -3.03 -22.47 5.69
N GLY A 122 -2.45 -21.31 5.39
CA GLY A 122 -1.03 -21.22 5.04
C GLY A 122 -0.10 -21.52 6.22
N MET A 123 -0.45 -21.06 7.43
CA MET A 123 0.30 -21.41 8.65
C MET A 123 0.31 -22.92 8.89
N ALA A 124 -0.81 -23.59 8.67
CA ALA A 124 -0.91 -25.05 8.80
C ALA A 124 -0.13 -25.80 7.70
N ALA A 125 -0.02 -25.24 6.50
CA ALA A 125 0.67 -25.84 5.36
C ALA A 125 2.21 -25.78 5.49
N GLY A 126 2.78 -24.68 6.03
CA GLY A 126 4.23 -24.54 6.12
C GLY A 126 4.70 -23.32 6.93
N GLY A 127 3.83 -22.76 7.76
CA GLY A 127 4.18 -21.63 8.64
C GLY A 127 4.09 -20.26 7.95
N PRO A 128 4.75 -19.24 8.52
CA PRO A 128 4.57 -17.84 8.08
C PRO A 128 4.92 -17.60 6.62
N GLN A 129 5.88 -18.33 6.07
CA GLN A 129 6.27 -18.15 4.66
C GLN A 129 5.17 -18.62 3.70
N GLU A 130 4.59 -19.81 3.99
CA GLU A 130 3.48 -20.37 3.22
C GLU A 130 2.21 -19.52 3.38
N ALA A 131 2.00 -18.97 4.58
CA ALA A 131 0.89 -18.06 4.84
C ALA A 131 0.98 -16.78 4.00
N VAL A 132 2.18 -16.25 3.70
CA VAL A 132 2.36 -15.15 2.75
C VAL A 132 1.90 -15.54 1.35
N GLU A 133 2.28 -16.71 0.87
CA GLU A 133 1.84 -17.20 -0.44
C GLU A 133 0.31 -17.27 -0.52
N HIS A 134 -0.33 -17.95 0.46
CA HIS A 134 -1.78 -18.04 0.53
C HIS A 134 -2.46 -16.67 0.56
N PHE A 135 -1.93 -15.74 1.38
CA PHE A 135 -2.46 -14.39 1.51
C PHE A 135 -2.33 -13.58 0.20
N ILE A 136 -1.17 -13.66 -0.48
CA ILE A 136 -0.97 -12.93 -1.73
C ILE A 136 -1.80 -13.53 -2.86
N ARG A 137 -1.92 -14.85 -2.94
CA ARG A 137 -2.82 -15.51 -3.90
C ARG A 137 -4.27 -15.09 -3.71
N PHE A 138 -4.71 -15.00 -2.47
CA PHE A 138 -6.04 -14.49 -2.13
C PHE A 138 -6.22 -13.02 -2.56
N ALA A 139 -5.25 -12.14 -2.27
CA ALA A 139 -5.37 -10.71 -2.51
C ALA A 139 -5.13 -10.31 -3.97
N ALA A 140 -4.19 -10.96 -4.66
CA ALA A 140 -3.73 -10.57 -5.98
C ALA A 140 -4.08 -11.58 -7.10
N GLY A 141 -4.52 -12.79 -6.72
CA GLY A 141 -4.80 -13.88 -7.65
C GLY A 141 -3.60 -14.81 -7.89
N ASP A 142 -3.91 -16.06 -8.22
CA ASP A 142 -2.92 -17.12 -8.46
C ASP A 142 -1.97 -16.77 -9.61
N ASP A 143 -2.52 -16.32 -10.73
CA ASP A 143 -1.76 -15.96 -11.93
C ASP A 143 -0.72 -14.87 -11.63
N ASN A 144 -1.05 -13.89 -10.80
CA ASN A 144 -0.14 -12.82 -10.43
C ASN A 144 1.01 -13.35 -9.57
N TRP A 145 0.72 -14.21 -8.59
CA TRP A 145 1.77 -14.85 -7.80
C TRP A 145 2.69 -15.71 -8.67
N ASP A 146 2.14 -16.53 -9.56
CA ASP A 146 2.91 -17.48 -10.37
C ASP A 146 3.82 -16.80 -11.39
N ARG A 147 3.47 -15.60 -11.85
CA ARG A 147 4.30 -14.78 -12.75
C ARG A 147 5.42 -14.02 -12.05
N LEU A 148 5.38 -13.88 -10.73
CA LEU A 148 6.46 -13.20 -10.00
C LEU A 148 7.76 -13.97 -10.12
N ASP A 149 8.86 -13.21 -10.21
CA ASP A 149 10.20 -13.75 -10.16
C ASP A 149 10.40 -14.61 -8.88
N PRO A 150 11.00 -15.82 -8.96
CA PRO A 150 11.18 -16.67 -7.81
C PRO A 150 11.92 -16.04 -6.63
N ASP A 151 12.94 -15.19 -6.91
CA ASP A 151 13.66 -14.47 -5.85
C ASP A 151 12.77 -13.42 -5.18
N LEU A 152 11.87 -12.81 -5.95
CA LEU A 152 10.89 -11.87 -5.42
C LEU A 152 9.89 -12.58 -4.51
N ARG A 153 9.33 -13.72 -4.93
CA ARG A 153 8.45 -14.56 -4.10
C ARG A 153 9.13 -14.97 -2.80
N HIS A 154 10.38 -15.44 -2.89
CA HIS A 154 11.15 -15.82 -1.71
C HIS A 154 11.35 -14.64 -0.74
N ARG A 155 11.70 -13.46 -1.25
CA ARG A 155 11.84 -12.26 -0.41
C ARG A 155 10.52 -11.86 0.24
N MET A 156 9.40 -11.93 -0.49
CA MET A 156 8.08 -11.64 0.07
C MET A 156 7.72 -12.63 1.17
N ALA A 157 7.87 -13.92 0.90
CA ALA A 157 7.61 -14.99 1.86
C ALA A 157 8.45 -14.85 3.14
N SER A 158 9.71 -14.42 3.02
CA SER A 158 10.60 -14.20 4.18
C SER A 158 10.13 -13.14 5.18
N ASN A 159 9.15 -12.30 4.80
CA ASN A 159 8.57 -11.31 5.70
C ASN A 159 7.37 -11.82 6.51
N GLY A 160 6.99 -13.08 6.37
CA GLY A 160 5.78 -13.64 6.97
C GLY A 160 5.68 -13.42 8.49
N GLU A 161 6.78 -13.59 9.23
CA GLU A 161 6.77 -13.31 10.67
C GLU A 161 6.48 -11.84 10.98
N THR A 162 7.08 -10.91 10.24
CA THR A 162 6.81 -9.48 10.42
C THR A 162 5.37 -9.14 10.05
N LEU A 163 4.91 -9.64 8.91
CA LEU A 163 3.56 -9.37 8.42
C LEU A 163 2.50 -9.84 9.43
N PHE A 164 2.54 -11.11 9.85
CA PHE A 164 1.47 -11.69 10.64
C PHE A 164 1.58 -11.44 12.14
N ASN A 165 2.79 -11.33 12.69
CA ASN A 165 2.98 -11.14 14.12
C ASN A 165 3.10 -9.67 14.54
N VAL A 166 3.46 -8.76 13.62
CA VAL A 166 3.75 -7.35 13.94
C VAL A 166 2.83 -6.39 13.21
N GLU A 167 2.58 -6.58 11.92
CA GLU A 167 1.87 -5.61 11.09
C GLU A 167 0.35 -5.87 11.00
N MET A 168 -0.11 -7.13 10.96
CA MET A 168 -1.50 -7.50 10.68
C MET A 168 -2.50 -6.75 11.55
N GLY A 169 -2.31 -6.74 12.86
CA GLY A 169 -3.22 -6.07 13.79
C GLY A 169 -3.29 -4.55 13.62
N THR A 170 -2.31 -3.93 12.96
CA THR A 170 -2.28 -2.48 12.79
C THR A 170 -3.28 -2.01 11.74
N PHE A 171 -3.46 -2.74 10.65
CA PHE A 171 -4.40 -2.35 9.60
C PHE A 171 -5.83 -2.78 9.89
N GLU A 172 -6.04 -3.78 10.73
CA GLU A 172 -7.38 -4.15 11.20
C GLU A 172 -8.00 -3.08 12.11
N SER A 173 -7.18 -2.36 12.86
CA SER A 173 -7.61 -1.35 13.83
C SER A 173 -7.48 0.10 13.37
N TYR A 174 -6.75 0.37 12.27
CA TYR A 174 -6.50 1.73 11.82
C TYR A 174 -7.79 2.40 11.32
N ARG A 175 -8.17 3.48 11.97
CA ARG A 175 -9.34 4.30 11.64
C ARG A 175 -9.06 5.77 11.93
N PRO A 176 -8.74 6.59 10.93
CA PRO A 176 -8.62 8.04 11.12
C PRO A 176 -10.00 8.65 11.37
N ASP A 177 -10.05 9.71 12.16
CA ASP A 177 -11.29 10.42 12.43
C ASP A 177 -11.69 11.38 11.30
N ASP A 178 -13.00 11.65 11.19
CA ASP A 178 -13.59 12.43 10.12
C ASP A 178 -13.05 13.87 10.06
N ALA A 179 -12.79 14.51 11.22
CA ALA A 179 -12.29 15.89 11.28
C ALA A 179 -10.85 15.97 10.76
N THR A 180 -10.04 14.98 11.10
CA THR A 180 -8.66 14.84 10.61
C THR A 180 -8.64 14.67 9.10
N LEU A 181 -9.50 13.79 8.56
CA LEU A 181 -9.59 13.58 7.10
C LEU A 181 -10.06 14.83 6.36
N ALA A 182 -11.06 15.53 6.89
CA ALA A 182 -11.56 16.78 6.30
C ALA A 182 -10.50 17.89 6.32
N GLY A 183 -9.49 17.81 7.16
CA GLY A 183 -8.35 18.74 7.22
C GLY A 183 -7.28 18.52 6.16
N ILE A 184 -7.31 17.43 5.40
CA ILE A 184 -6.33 17.14 4.36
C ILE A 184 -6.54 18.07 3.17
N THR A 185 -5.56 18.93 2.89
CA THR A 185 -5.57 19.87 1.75
C THR A 185 -4.63 19.46 0.62
N THR A 186 -3.76 18.51 0.86
CA THR A 186 -2.86 17.96 -0.18
C THR A 186 -3.70 17.28 -1.26
N PRO A 187 -3.48 17.60 -2.55
CA PRO A 187 -4.19 16.92 -3.64
C PRO A 187 -4.08 15.40 -3.52
N THR A 188 -5.22 14.73 -3.44
CA THR A 188 -5.30 13.28 -3.21
C THR A 188 -6.24 12.65 -4.23
N GLN A 189 -5.86 11.48 -4.75
CA GLN A 189 -6.66 10.63 -5.61
C GLN A 189 -6.88 9.30 -4.91
N VAL A 190 -8.14 8.87 -4.79
CA VAL A 190 -8.52 7.54 -4.29
C VAL A 190 -8.77 6.65 -5.50
N LEU A 191 -8.12 5.48 -5.52
CA LEU A 191 -8.10 4.58 -6.67
C LEU A 191 -8.54 3.17 -6.26
N VAL A 192 -9.35 2.52 -7.11
CA VAL A 192 -9.80 1.14 -6.96
C VAL A 192 -9.61 0.40 -8.27
N SER A 193 -9.23 -0.86 -8.22
CA SER A 193 -9.13 -1.75 -9.38
C SER A 193 -10.46 -2.42 -9.69
N GLN A 194 -10.71 -2.63 -10.98
CA GLN A 194 -11.98 -3.18 -11.48
C GLN A 194 -12.21 -4.66 -11.13
N GLU A 195 -11.14 -5.39 -10.82
CA GLU A 195 -11.15 -6.83 -10.56
C GLU A 195 -10.78 -7.16 -9.09
N SER A 196 -10.93 -6.18 -8.20
CA SER A 196 -10.68 -6.36 -6.76
C SER A 196 -11.95 -6.80 -6.00
N ALA A 197 -11.77 -7.17 -4.75
CA ALA A 197 -12.89 -7.54 -3.88
C ALA A 197 -13.74 -6.32 -3.50
N ASP A 198 -15.06 -6.50 -3.43
CA ASP A 198 -16.07 -5.45 -3.21
C ASP A 198 -15.81 -4.58 -1.96
N PHE A 199 -15.18 -5.13 -0.92
CA PHE A 199 -14.89 -4.36 0.28
C PHE A 199 -13.89 -3.21 0.05
N PHE A 200 -13.07 -3.26 -1.02
CA PHE A 200 -12.22 -2.14 -1.40
C PHE A 200 -13.03 -0.99 -2.00
N ASP A 201 -14.11 -1.27 -2.74
CA ASP A 201 -15.03 -0.24 -3.21
C ASP A 201 -15.70 0.48 -2.05
N GLU A 202 -16.17 -0.27 -1.03
CA GLU A 202 -16.77 0.30 0.19
C GLU A 202 -15.76 1.19 0.93
N ALA A 203 -14.55 0.69 1.19
CA ALA A 203 -13.50 1.44 1.87
C ALA A 203 -13.09 2.70 1.09
N ALA A 204 -12.97 2.59 -0.23
CA ALA A 204 -12.65 3.72 -1.11
C ALA A 204 -13.76 4.77 -1.13
N ALA A 205 -15.02 4.37 -1.23
CA ALA A 205 -16.17 5.27 -1.17
C ALA A 205 -16.25 5.99 0.18
N TRP A 206 -16.01 5.27 1.28
CA TRP A 206 -15.96 5.85 2.63
C TRP A 206 -14.88 6.93 2.73
N LEU A 207 -13.69 6.65 2.22
CA LEU A 207 -12.55 7.58 2.26
C LEU A 207 -12.76 8.78 1.34
N ALA A 208 -13.18 8.53 0.10
CA ALA A 208 -13.38 9.56 -0.92
C ALA A 208 -14.42 10.60 -0.50
N ALA A 209 -15.52 10.16 0.15
CA ALA A 209 -16.54 11.06 0.70
C ALA A 209 -15.96 12.03 1.76
N ARG A 210 -15.01 11.58 2.59
CA ARG A 210 -14.38 12.39 3.63
C ARG A 210 -13.30 13.33 3.13
N LEU A 211 -12.64 12.93 2.05
CA LEU A 211 -11.65 13.76 1.36
C LEU A 211 -12.29 14.72 0.33
N ALA A 212 -13.60 14.62 0.10
CA ALA A 212 -14.34 15.35 -0.94
C ALA A 212 -13.74 15.16 -2.34
N VAL A 213 -13.37 13.92 -2.68
CA VAL A 213 -12.83 13.52 -3.99
C VAL A 213 -13.70 12.41 -4.59
N GLU A 214 -13.53 12.17 -5.89
CA GLU A 214 -14.16 11.04 -6.56
C GLU A 214 -13.25 9.81 -6.50
N VAL A 215 -13.85 8.61 -6.46
CA VAL A 215 -13.13 7.36 -6.64
C VAL A 215 -12.83 7.16 -8.13
N VAL A 216 -11.57 6.89 -8.45
CA VAL A 216 -11.13 6.62 -9.81
C VAL A 216 -10.90 5.13 -9.98
N GLN A 217 -11.44 4.57 -11.08
CA GLN A 217 -11.27 3.16 -11.43
C GLN A 217 -10.00 2.96 -12.27
N THR A 218 -9.28 1.87 -12.02
CA THR A 218 -8.18 1.41 -12.87
C THR A 218 -8.40 -0.06 -13.27
N PRO A 219 -8.00 -0.50 -14.46
CA PRO A 219 -7.96 -1.92 -14.79
C PRO A 219 -7.04 -2.72 -13.86
N GLY A 220 -7.31 -4.01 -13.74
CA GLY A 220 -6.49 -4.96 -12.99
C GLY A 220 -7.06 -5.36 -11.64
N THR A 221 -6.27 -6.11 -10.89
CA THR A 221 -6.59 -6.64 -9.56
C THR A 221 -6.12 -5.70 -8.44
N HIS A 222 -6.12 -6.19 -7.19
CA HIS A 222 -5.55 -5.46 -6.04
C HIS A 222 -4.09 -5.02 -6.24
N THR A 223 -3.39 -5.62 -7.18
CA THR A 223 -1.99 -5.33 -7.49
C THR A 223 -1.78 -4.89 -8.94
N PRO A 224 -2.41 -3.79 -9.41
CA PRO A 224 -2.34 -3.37 -10.81
C PRO A 224 -0.91 -3.01 -11.25
N GLN A 225 -0.01 -2.78 -10.31
CA GLN A 225 1.42 -2.61 -10.59
C GLN A 225 2.10 -3.90 -11.07
N TRP A 226 1.46 -5.07 -10.92
CA TRP A 226 1.95 -6.35 -11.39
C TRP A 226 1.25 -6.81 -12.67
N ASP A 227 -0.07 -6.70 -12.72
CA ASP A 227 -0.89 -7.22 -13.81
C ASP A 227 -1.20 -6.19 -14.89
N GLN A 228 -1.34 -4.90 -14.54
CA GLN A 228 -1.71 -3.82 -15.44
C GLN A 228 -0.83 -2.55 -15.24
N PRO A 229 0.52 -2.67 -15.21
CA PRO A 229 1.40 -1.56 -14.82
C PRO A 229 1.30 -0.35 -15.74
N GLU A 230 1.09 -0.55 -17.04
CA GLU A 230 0.97 0.52 -18.02
C GLU A 230 -0.37 1.27 -17.87
N GLU A 231 -1.46 0.52 -17.64
CA GLU A 231 -2.80 1.09 -17.43
C GLU A 231 -2.84 1.89 -16.13
N LEU A 232 -2.26 1.35 -15.06
CA LEU A 232 -2.12 2.07 -13.79
C LEU A 232 -1.40 3.41 -14.03
N VAL A 233 -0.25 3.40 -14.71
CA VAL A 233 0.50 4.62 -15.02
C VAL A 233 -0.33 5.57 -15.89
N ARG A 234 -1.06 5.07 -16.87
CA ARG A 234 -1.93 5.89 -17.72
C ARG A 234 -3.00 6.59 -16.91
N THR A 235 -3.61 5.88 -15.96
CA THR A 235 -4.67 6.40 -15.08
C THR A 235 -4.16 7.51 -14.17
N ILE A 236 -3.00 7.33 -13.52
CA ILE A 236 -2.53 8.26 -12.48
C ILE A 236 -1.60 9.37 -13.00
N ARG A 237 -1.01 9.20 -14.17
CA ARG A 237 -0.05 10.16 -14.76
C ARG A 237 -0.58 11.59 -14.85
N PRO A 238 -1.81 11.86 -15.32
CA PRO A 238 -2.35 13.23 -15.38
C PRO A 238 -2.41 13.88 -14.00
N PHE A 239 -2.83 13.12 -12.99
CA PHE A 239 -2.91 13.58 -11.61
C PHE A 239 -1.50 13.87 -11.04
N LEU A 240 -0.54 12.97 -11.24
CA LEU A 240 0.83 13.13 -10.74
C LEU A 240 1.56 14.32 -11.40
N ARG A 241 1.23 14.64 -12.65
CA ARG A 241 1.76 15.83 -13.33
C ARG A 241 1.22 17.14 -12.75
N GLY A 242 0.01 17.12 -12.23
CA GLY A 242 -0.69 18.32 -11.78
C GLY A 242 -1.13 19.25 -12.92
N PRO A 243 -1.77 20.37 -12.61
CA PRO A 243 -2.16 21.34 -13.62
C PRO A 243 -0.93 21.87 -14.35
N SER A 244 -1.11 22.04 -15.66
CA SER A 244 -0.12 22.62 -16.59
C SER A 244 0.10 24.09 -16.27
#